data_34c99f5f7badec8bafe8e5b55d056c11
#
_entry.id   34c99f5f7badec8bafe8e5b55d056c11
#
_cell.length_a   1.000
_cell.length_b   1.000
_cell.length_c   1.000
_cell.angle_alpha   90.00
_cell.angle_beta   90.00
_cell.angle_gamma   90.00
#
_symmetry.space_group_name_H-M   'P 1'
#
loop_
_entity.id
_entity.type
_entity.pdbx_description
1 polymer ?
#
loop_
_entity_poly.entity_id
_entity_poly.type
_entity_poly.pdbx_seq_one_letter_code
_entity_poly.pdbx_strand_id
1 'polypeptide(L)'
;IPNIYDFFRDSRYATESAAFAARLDAAADRTPLIVQAALDEVNPDPICVATLDMFVSILGAEAGNLALKVLATGGVYLGGGIPRRILPKLQTGRFMEAFVNKGRFSAMMSRIPVYVVLTQAALTGAARYGLERMSQH
;
A
#
# COMPACT_ATOMS: atom_id res chain seq x y z
N ILE A 1 4.76 -6.42 -4.03
CA ILE A 1 5.72 -5.38 -4.43
C ILE A 1 6.87 -6.01 -5.22
N PRO A 2 7.60 -7.04 -4.75
CA PRO A 2 8.70 -7.63 -5.52
C PRO A 2 8.31 -8.12 -6.93
N ASN A 3 7.17 -8.77 -7.09
CA ASN A 3 6.72 -9.26 -8.39
C ASN A 3 6.41 -8.13 -9.39
N ILE A 4 5.92 -6.99 -8.90
CA ILE A 4 5.71 -5.79 -9.73
C ILE A 4 7.07 -5.20 -10.15
N TYR A 5 8.05 -5.20 -9.25
CA TYR A 5 9.41 -4.79 -9.55
C TYR A 5 10.03 -5.67 -10.66
N ASP A 6 9.92 -6.99 -10.51
CA ASP A 6 10.41 -7.95 -11.50
C ASP A 6 9.75 -7.72 -12.86
N PHE A 7 8.46 -7.45 -12.90
CA PHE A 7 7.74 -7.11 -14.14
C PHE A 7 8.34 -5.87 -14.82
N PHE A 8 8.59 -4.78 -14.09
CA PHE A 8 9.18 -3.56 -14.67
C PHE A 8 10.63 -3.77 -15.11
N ARG A 9 11.43 -4.51 -14.34
CA ARG A 9 12.80 -4.89 -14.71
C ARG A 9 12.81 -5.70 -16.01
N ASP A 10 12.01 -6.77 -16.07
CA ASP A 10 12.00 -7.72 -17.19
C ASP A 10 11.40 -7.09 -18.46
N SER A 11 10.47 -6.14 -18.30
CA SER A 11 9.94 -5.32 -19.41
C SER A 11 10.89 -4.23 -19.88
N ARG A 12 12.06 -4.09 -19.25
CA ARG A 12 13.07 -3.06 -19.56
C ARG A 12 12.52 -1.62 -19.47
N TYR A 13 11.66 -1.38 -18.48
CA TYR A 13 11.09 -0.07 -18.23
C TYR A 13 12.17 1.00 -17.98
N ALA A 14 13.20 0.64 -17.23
CA ALA A 14 14.41 1.44 -17.00
C ALA A 14 15.61 0.52 -16.75
N THR A 15 16.82 1.10 -16.75
CA THR A 15 18.04 0.34 -16.47
C THR A 15 18.22 0.14 -14.98
N GLU A 16 18.28 -1.11 -14.53
CA GLU A 16 18.63 -1.47 -13.15
C GLU A 16 20.14 -1.30 -12.94
N SER A 17 20.55 -0.65 -11.85
CA SER A 17 21.98 -0.58 -11.51
C SER A 17 22.47 -1.91 -10.95
N ALA A 18 23.66 -2.36 -11.38
CA ALA A 18 24.26 -3.61 -10.90
C ALA A 18 24.43 -3.65 -9.37
N ALA A 19 24.74 -2.50 -8.76
CA ALA A 19 24.87 -2.39 -7.31
C ALA A 19 23.53 -2.58 -6.58
N PHE A 20 22.43 -2.08 -7.15
CA PHE A 20 21.11 -2.27 -6.57
C PHE A 20 20.61 -3.70 -6.76
N ALA A 21 20.80 -4.28 -7.94
CA ALA A 21 20.50 -5.69 -8.22
C ALA A 21 21.17 -6.62 -7.20
N ALA A 22 22.47 -6.47 -6.97
CA ALA A 22 23.21 -7.27 -5.99
C ALA A 22 22.67 -7.13 -4.56
N ARG A 23 22.19 -5.93 -4.18
CA ARG A 23 21.54 -5.72 -2.87
C ARG A 23 20.18 -6.41 -2.77
N LEU A 24 19.41 -6.41 -3.83
CA LEU A 24 18.13 -7.11 -3.89
C LEU A 24 18.29 -8.63 -3.83
N ASP A 25 19.29 -9.16 -4.53
CA ASP A 25 19.59 -10.61 -4.57
C ASP A 25 20.06 -11.12 -3.21
N ALA A 26 20.79 -10.31 -2.46
CA ALA A 26 21.28 -10.65 -1.12
C ALA A 26 20.20 -10.51 -0.02
N ALA A 27 19.04 -9.91 -0.31
CA ALA A 27 18.01 -9.61 0.68
C ALA A 27 17.02 -10.77 0.86
N ALA A 28 16.75 -11.18 2.09
CA ALA A 28 15.69 -12.14 2.41
C ALA A 28 14.29 -11.59 2.09
N ASP A 29 14.09 -10.28 2.26
CA ASP A 29 12.88 -9.55 1.85
C ASP A 29 13.29 -8.30 1.08
N ARG A 30 12.96 -8.27 -0.22
CA ARG A 30 13.27 -7.15 -1.12
C ARG A 30 12.35 -5.93 -0.92
N THR A 31 11.19 -6.14 -0.29
CA THR A 31 10.16 -5.09 -0.15
C THR A 31 10.68 -3.82 0.51
N PRO A 32 11.40 -3.86 1.65
CA PRO A 32 11.93 -2.66 2.28
C PRO A 32 12.90 -1.87 1.40
N LEU A 33 13.76 -2.57 0.65
CA LEU A 33 14.75 -1.93 -0.24
C LEU A 33 14.06 -1.23 -1.41
N ILE A 34 13.07 -1.89 -2.04
CA ILE A 34 12.30 -1.31 -3.15
C ILE A 34 11.53 -0.07 -2.67
N VAL A 35 10.85 -0.17 -1.52
CA VAL A 35 10.09 0.96 -0.96
C VAL A 35 11.02 2.13 -0.60
N GLN A 36 12.16 1.85 0.02
CA GLN A 36 13.13 2.89 0.38
C GLN A 36 13.68 3.60 -0.85
N ALA A 37 14.08 2.84 -1.88
CA ALA A 37 14.61 3.40 -3.13
C ALA A 37 13.54 4.19 -3.93
N ALA A 38 12.25 3.80 -3.82
CA ALA A 38 11.15 4.54 -4.42
C ALA A 38 10.82 5.85 -3.70
N LEU A 39 11.10 5.94 -2.40
CA LEU A 39 10.83 7.11 -1.54
C LEU A 39 12.07 7.97 -1.30
N ASP A 40 13.20 7.66 -1.92
CA ASP A 40 14.40 8.49 -1.85
C ASP A 40 14.11 9.86 -2.50
N GLU A 41 14.24 10.94 -1.73
CA GLU A 41 13.92 12.30 -2.19
C GLU A 41 15.02 12.89 -3.09
N VAL A 42 16.24 12.36 -2.98
CA VAL A 42 17.41 12.90 -3.70
C VAL A 42 17.66 12.16 -5.01
N ASN A 43 17.55 10.83 -4.98
CA ASN A 43 17.84 9.98 -6.13
C ASN A 43 16.91 8.76 -6.17
N PRO A 44 15.62 8.96 -6.46
CA PRO A 44 14.66 7.87 -6.52
C PRO A 44 14.96 6.91 -7.69
N ASP A 45 14.96 5.61 -7.42
CA ASP A 45 15.12 4.60 -8.47
C ASP A 45 13.87 4.51 -9.36
N PRO A 46 13.99 4.67 -10.69
CA PRO A 46 12.84 4.72 -11.59
C PRO A 46 11.98 3.45 -11.59
N ILE A 47 12.59 2.25 -11.48
CA ILE A 47 11.87 0.98 -11.43
C ILE A 47 11.11 0.87 -10.12
N CYS A 48 11.74 1.25 -9.01
CA CYS A 48 11.14 1.26 -7.69
C CYS A 48 9.96 2.24 -7.61
N VAL A 49 10.11 3.44 -8.18
CA VAL A 49 9.03 4.44 -8.25
C VAL A 49 7.83 3.90 -9.02
N ALA A 50 8.06 3.35 -10.23
CA ALA A 50 6.99 2.76 -11.05
C ALA A 50 6.32 1.58 -10.33
N THR A 51 7.12 0.75 -9.65
CA THR A 51 6.63 -0.36 -8.83
C THR A 51 5.68 0.11 -7.73
N LEU A 52 6.09 1.13 -6.99
CA LEU A 52 5.29 1.64 -5.88
C LEU A 52 4.04 2.37 -6.37
N ASP A 53 4.13 3.08 -7.50
CA ASP A 53 2.99 3.73 -8.14
C ASP A 53 1.94 2.71 -8.61
N MET A 54 2.35 1.63 -9.25
CA MET A 54 1.46 0.54 -9.64
C MET A 54 0.85 -0.15 -8.43
N PHE A 55 1.66 -0.46 -7.41
CA PHE A 55 1.17 -1.07 -6.18
C PHE A 55 0.08 -0.22 -5.52
N VAL A 56 0.30 1.09 -5.40
CA VAL A 56 -0.66 2.03 -4.79
C VAL A 56 -1.96 2.10 -5.61
N SER A 57 -1.87 2.08 -6.95
CA SER A 57 -3.04 2.04 -7.83
C SER A 57 -3.84 0.75 -7.66
N ILE A 58 -3.17 -0.41 -7.62
CA ILE A 58 -3.82 -1.71 -7.39
C ILE A 58 -4.48 -1.73 -6.01
N LEU A 59 -3.77 -1.28 -4.98
CA LEU A 59 -4.31 -1.22 -3.61
C LEU A 59 -5.57 -0.34 -3.54
N GLY A 60 -5.56 0.82 -4.22
CA GLY A 60 -6.72 1.71 -4.31
C GLY A 60 -7.89 1.05 -5.04
N ALA A 61 -7.61 0.40 -6.17
CA ALA A 61 -8.63 -0.30 -6.95
C ALA A 61 -9.30 -1.42 -6.14
N GLU A 62 -8.51 -2.26 -5.45
CA GLU A 62 -9.03 -3.36 -4.63
C GLU A 62 -9.76 -2.87 -3.38
N ALA A 63 -9.23 -1.87 -2.68
CA ALA A 63 -9.94 -1.24 -1.57
C ALA A 63 -11.30 -0.66 -2.01
N GLY A 64 -11.35 -0.05 -3.21
CA GLY A 64 -12.60 0.45 -3.79
C GLY A 64 -13.57 -0.67 -4.17
N ASN A 65 -13.07 -1.80 -4.71
CA ASN A 65 -13.90 -2.98 -5.00
C ASN A 65 -14.51 -3.56 -3.73
N LEU A 66 -13.72 -3.68 -2.65
CA LEU A 66 -14.20 -4.17 -1.36
C LEU A 66 -15.22 -3.21 -0.75
N ALA A 67 -14.94 -1.91 -0.75
CA ALA A 67 -15.84 -0.89 -0.23
C ALA A 67 -17.19 -0.92 -0.95
N LEU A 68 -17.19 -1.08 -2.28
CA LEU A 68 -18.40 -1.19 -3.08
C LEU A 68 -19.17 -2.48 -2.79
N LYS A 69 -18.46 -3.61 -2.67
CA LYS A 69 -19.06 -4.92 -2.42
C LYS A 69 -19.85 -4.97 -1.12
N VAL A 70 -19.38 -4.30 -0.06
CA VAL A 70 -20.03 -4.29 1.27
C VAL A 70 -20.73 -2.98 1.60
N LEU A 71 -20.75 -2.02 0.66
CA LEU A 71 -21.31 -0.67 0.87
C LEU A 71 -20.74 0.00 2.12
N ALA A 72 -19.40 0.03 2.22
CA ALA A 72 -18.67 0.55 3.37
C ALA A 72 -18.75 2.08 3.52
N THR A 73 -19.97 2.62 3.63
CA THR A 73 -20.22 4.07 3.69
C THR A 73 -19.62 4.76 4.92
N GLY A 74 -19.34 4.00 5.98
CA GLY A 74 -18.67 4.50 7.19
C GLY A 74 -17.16 4.70 7.04
N GLY A 75 -16.55 4.19 5.97
CA GLY A 75 -15.12 4.37 5.67
C GLY A 75 -14.33 3.08 5.50
N VAL A 76 -13.12 3.23 4.96
CA VAL A 76 -12.14 2.16 4.77
C VAL A 76 -10.89 2.46 5.59
N TYR A 77 -10.37 1.47 6.30
CA TYR A 77 -9.19 1.58 7.14
C TYR A 77 -8.06 0.73 6.59
N LEU A 78 -6.97 1.36 6.17
CA LEU A 78 -5.75 0.70 5.71
C LEU A 78 -4.85 0.42 6.91
N GLY A 79 -4.82 -0.83 7.36
CA GLY A 79 -4.00 -1.27 8.49
C GLY A 79 -2.76 -2.05 8.06
N GLY A 80 -1.82 -2.25 9.00
CA GLY A 80 -0.61 -3.02 8.80
C GLY A 80 0.64 -2.17 8.54
N GLY A 81 1.76 -2.85 8.29
CA GLY A 81 3.08 -2.19 8.18
C GLY A 81 3.28 -1.45 6.85
N ILE A 82 2.73 -1.96 5.74
CA ILE A 82 2.95 -1.40 4.41
C ILE A 82 2.29 -0.02 4.25
N PRO A 83 0.97 0.17 4.51
CA PRO A 83 0.34 1.47 4.32
C PRO A 83 1.03 2.60 5.09
N ARG A 84 1.49 2.32 6.30
CA ARG A 84 2.22 3.29 7.13
C ARG A 84 3.57 3.69 6.53
N ARG A 85 4.30 2.72 5.95
CA ARG A 85 5.62 2.98 5.33
C ARG A 85 5.52 3.75 4.02
N ILE A 86 4.45 3.54 3.26
CA ILE A 86 4.23 4.18 1.95
C ILE A 86 3.27 5.37 2.04
N LEU A 87 3.02 5.91 3.24
CA LEU A 87 2.08 7.01 3.45
C LEU A 87 2.31 8.20 2.50
N PRO A 88 3.56 8.66 2.26
CA PRO A 88 3.80 9.74 1.29
C PRO A 88 3.24 9.41 -0.12
N LYS A 89 3.40 8.17 -0.56
CA LYS A 89 2.86 7.73 -1.86
C LYS A 89 1.34 7.61 -1.87
N LEU A 90 0.72 7.17 -0.79
CA LEU A 90 -0.75 7.15 -0.67
C LEU A 90 -1.35 8.55 -0.77
N GLN A 91 -0.63 9.56 -0.31
CA GLN A 91 -1.05 10.96 -0.34
C GLN A 91 -0.88 11.65 -1.70
N THR A 92 -0.22 11.04 -2.69
CA THR A 92 -0.07 11.60 -4.05
C THR A 92 -1.37 11.67 -4.85
N GLY A 93 -2.46 11.06 -4.36
CA GLY A 93 -3.75 11.02 -5.04
C GLY A 93 -4.00 9.73 -5.83
N ARG A 94 -2.97 9.02 -6.30
CA ARG A 94 -3.11 7.79 -7.13
C ARG A 94 -3.99 6.72 -6.49
N PHE A 95 -3.87 6.55 -5.17
CA PHE A 95 -4.74 5.63 -4.44
C PHE A 95 -6.21 6.01 -4.59
N MET A 96 -6.54 7.28 -4.32
CA MET A 96 -7.92 7.77 -4.38
C MET A 96 -8.46 7.79 -5.81
N GLU A 97 -7.65 8.12 -6.82
CA GLU A 97 -8.02 8.01 -8.23
C GLU A 97 -8.49 6.59 -8.56
N ALA A 98 -7.71 5.57 -8.21
CA ALA A 98 -8.04 4.17 -8.44
C ALA A 98 -9.23 3.68 -7.57
N PHE A 99 -9.31 4.16 -6.33
CA PHE A 99 -10.39 3.84 -5.39
C PHE A 99 -11.74 4.31 -5.89
N VAL A 100 -11.83 5.55 -6.39
CA VAL A 100 -13.09 6.14 -6.85
C VAL A 100 -13.46 5.77 -8.28
N ASN A 101 -12.52 5.25 -9.07
CA ASN A 101 -12.75 4.88 -10.47
C ASN A 101 -13.62 3.62 -10.57
N LYS A 102 -14.91 3.77 -10.31
CA LYS A 102 -15.93 2.70 -10.31
C LYS A 102 -17.11 3.01 -11.21
N GLY A 103 -16.82 3.68 -12.35
CA GLY A 103 -17.84 4.01 -13.35
C GLY A 103 -19.01 4.79 -12.74
N ARG A 104 -20.23 4.32 -12.91
CA ARG A 104 -21.44 4.98 -12.39
C ARG A 104 -21.48 5.18 -10.86
N PHE A 105 -20.63 4.46 -10.11
CA PHE A 105 -20.55 4.56 -8.66
C PHE A 105 -19.50 5.55 -8.16
N SER A 106 -18.72 6.19 -9.06
CA SER A 106 -17.62 7.07 -8.68
C SER A 106 -18.06 8.21 -7.75
N ALA A 107 -19.21 8.82 -7.99
CA ALA A 107 -19.76 9.89 -7.15
C ALA A 107 -20.14 9.41 -5.73
N MET A 108 -20.54 8.15 -5.57
CA MET A 108 -20.77 7.54 -4.26
C MET A 108 -19.43 7.23 -3.58
N MET A 109 -18.50 6.65 -4.33
CA MET A 109 -17.18 6.27 -3.82
C MET A 109 -16.37 7.46 -3.34
N SER A 110 -16.47 8.63 -3.98
CA SER A 110 -15.76 9.85 -3.57
C SER A 110 -16.19 10.38 -2.19
N ARG A 111 -17.33 9.93 -1.66
CA ARG A 111 -17.83 10.30 -0.32
C ARG A 111 -17.40 9.31 0.78
N ILE A 112 -16.80 8.19 0.41
CA ILE A 112 -16.32 7.20 1.37
C ILE A 112 -14.93 7.63 1.87
N PRO A 113 -14.77 7.93 3.17
CA PRO A 113 -13.45 8.30 3.69
C PRO A 113 -12.52 7.09 3.76
N VAL A 114 -11.23 7.33 3.49
CA VAL A 114 -10.17 6.33 3.64
C VAL A 114 -9.17 6.81 4.69
N TYR A 115 -8.87 5.94 5.63
CA TYR A 115 -7.97 6.22 6.75
C TYR A 115 -6.77 5.28 6.73
N VAL A 116 -5.59 5.79 7.08
CA VAL A 116 -4.41 4.97 7.33
C VAL A 116 -4.20 4.82 8.83
N VAL A 117 -4.18 3.58 9.31
CA VAL A 117 -3.94 3.27 10.72
C VAL A 117 -2.45 3.39 11.02
N LEU A 118 -2.05 4.39 11.79
CA LEU A 118 -0.65 4.66 12.11
C LEU A 118 -0.13 3.94 13.37
N THR A 119 -1.04 3.34 14.15
CA THR A 119 -0.71 2.61 15.38
C THR A 119 -0.70 1.10 15.14
N GLN A 120 -0.18 0.35 16.13
CA GLN A 120 -0.24 -1.13 16.11
C GLN A 120 -1.63 -1.62 16.59
N ALA A 121 -2.68 -1.24 15.87
CA ALA A 121 -4.06 -1.51 16.24
C ALA A 121 -4.35 -3.01 16.47
N ALA A 122 -3.69 -3.92 15.74
CA ALA A 122 -3.87 -5.37 15.89
C ALA A 122 -3.46 -5.86 17.28
N LEU A 123 -2.28 -5.44 17.79
CA LEU A 123 -1.81 -5.81 19.13
C LEU A 123 -2.70 -5.21 20.22
N THR A 124 -3.06 -3.93 20.08
CA THR A 124 -3.96 -3.25 21.03
C THR A 124 -5.33 -3.90 21.07
N GLY A 125 -5.87 -4.25 19.89
CA GLY A 125 -7.16 -4.94 19.78
C GLY A 125 -7.12 -6.34 20.39
N ALA A 126 -6.08 -7.11 20.14
CA ALA A 126 -5.91 -8.44 20.71
C ALA A 126 -5.77 -8.39 22.25
N ALA A 127 -4.97 -7.46 22.78
CA ALA A 127 -4.81 -7.26 24.21
C ALA A 127 -6.13 -6.88 24.87
N ARG A 128 -6.86 -5.92 24.30
CA ARG A 128 -8.18 -5.50 24.81
C ARG A 128 -9.19 -6.64 24.82
N TYR A 129 -9.28 -7.38 23.72
CA TYR A 129 -10.16 -8.54 23.62
C TYR A 129 -9.83 -9.60 24.67
N GLY A 130 -8.54 -9.88 24.90
CA GLY A 130 -8.09 -10.81 25.94
C GLY A 130 -8.50 -10.37 27.35
N LEU A 131 -8.30 -9.07 27.67
CA LEU A 131 -8.70 -8.51 28.97
C LEU A 131 -10.23 -8.55 29.19
N GLU A 132 -11.02 -8.23 28.19
CA GLU A 132 -12.48 -8.29 28.25
C GLU A 132 -12.96 -9.73 28.51
N ARG A 133 -12.33 -10.74 27.88
CA ARG A 133 -12.64 -12.16 28.13
C ARG A 133 -12.27 -12.61 29.53
N MET A 134 -11.14 -12.17 30.07
CA MET A 134 -10.70 -12.51 31.43
C MET A 134 -11.59 -11.90 32.51
N SER A 135 -12.19 -10.73 32.25
CA SER A 135 -13.09 -10.07 33.20
C SER A 135 -14.53 -10.63 33.23
N GLN A 136 -14.87 -11.54 32.31
CA GLN A 136 -16.18 -12.20 32.23
C GLN A 136 -16.21 -13.57 32.93
N HIS A 137 -15.09 -14.00 33.53
CA HIS A 137 -14.92 -15.21 34.33
C HIS A 137 -14.49 -14.87 35.73
#